data_3a1ed4f24af51cbbe43d455df1a77808
#
_entry.id   3a1ed4f24af51cbbe43d455df1a77808
#
_cell.length_a   1.000
_cell.length_b   1.000
_cell.length_c   1.000
_cell.angle_alpha   90.00
_cell.angle_beta   90.00
_cell.angle_gamma   90.00
#
_symmetry.space_group_name_H-M   'P 1'
#
loop_
_entity.id
_entity.type
_entity.pdbx_description
1 polymer ?
#
loop_
_entity_poly.entity_id
_entity_poly.type
_entity_poly.pdbx_seq_one_letter_code
_entity_poly.pdbx_strand_id
1 'polypeptide(L)'
;MRRKFMSMALTAAMVLSMAATPVFAEDTASDEGFNLNLCIASEPQTIDPALNSAVDGAIMCHHMFEGLVKWVNDGEGNAVTAPGQAESWEKTENEDGTVTYTVKLRDGIKWSDGQAVTAGDFVYAWQRLANPETAADYCYMIDMVKGYDAVADGSAD
;
A
#
# COMPACT_ATOMS: atom_id res chain seq x y z
N MET A 1 -10.18 -50.66 -39.86
CA MET A 1 -8.87 -49.97 -39.84
C MET A 1 -8.95 -48.47 -40.10
N ARG A 2 -9.72 -47.98 -41.09
CA ARG A 2 -9.83 -46.52 -41.40
C ARG A 2 -10.23 -45.60 -40.22
N ARG A 3 -11.15 -46.04 -39.34
CA ARG A 3 -11.61 -45.24 -38.19
C ARG A 3 -10.56 -45.06 -37.12
N LYS A 4 -9.66 -46.02 -36.90
CA LYS A 4 -8.58 -45.92 -35.91
C LYS A 4 -7.47 -44.97 -36.35
N PHE A 5 -7.19 -44.88 -37.65
CA PHE A 5 -6.23 -43.93 -38.20
C PHE A 5 -6.73 -42.49 -38.15
N MET A 6 -8.03 -42.25 -38.36
CA MET A 6 -8.62 -40.93 -38.26
C MET A 6 -8.60 -40.41 -36.81
N SER A 7 -8.85 -41.27 -35.81
CA SER A 7 -8.79 -40.91 -34.40
C SER A 7 -7.37 -40.55 -33.96
N MET A 8 -6.35 -41.30 -34.42
CA MET A 8 -4.94 -41.02 -34.11
C MET A 8 -4.43 -39.74 -34.77
N ALA A 9 -4.88 -39.42 -35.98
CA ALA A 9 -4.52 -38.18 -36.66
C ALA A 9 -5.15 -36.96 -35.99
N LEU A 10 -6.37 -37.06 -35.45
CA LEU A 10 -7.01 -35.96 -34.70
C LEU A 10 -6.34 -35.71 -33.36
N THR A 11 -5.91 -36.77 -32.66
CA THR A 11 -5.17 -36.64 -31.38
C THR A 11 -3.78 -36.05 -31.60
N ALA A 12 -3.08 -36.40 -32.67
CA ALA A 12 -1.78 -35.80 -33.02
C ALA A 12 -1.90 -34.31 -33.38
N ALA A 13 -2.98 -33.91 -34.06
CA ALA A 13 -3.26 -32.50 -34.37
C ALA A 13 -3.55 -31.66 -33.15
N MET A 14 -4.25 -32.20 -32.11
CA MET A 14 -4.49 -31.51 -30.87
C MET A 14 -3.23 -31.37 -30.00
N VAL A 15 -2.33 -32.34 -30.04
CA VAL A 15 -1.06 -32.27 -29.26
C VAL A 15 -0.09 -31.30 -29.94
N LEU A 16 -0.11 -31.14 -31.24
CA LEU A 16 0.73 -30.17 -31.95
C LEU A 16 0.27 -28.72 -31.74
N SER A 17 -0.99 -28.49 -31.43
CA SER A 17 -1.51 -27.13 -31.14
C SER A 17 -1.20 -26.65 -29.70
N MET A 18 -0.73 -27.54 -28.83
CA MET A 18 -0.30 -27.20 -27.45
C MET A 18 1.21 -26.95 -27.33
N ALA A 19 1.97 -27.09 -28.41
CA ALA A 19 3.32 -26.52 -28.45
C ALA A 19 3.18 -25.00 -28.63
N ALA A 20 2.69 -24.32 -27.58
CA ALA A 20 2.88 -22.89 -27.44
C ALA A 20 4.40 -22.66 -27.46
N THR A 21 4.92 -22.17 -28.54
CA THR A 21 6.25 -21.56 -28.56
C THR A 21 6.25 -20.57 -27.41
N PRO A 22 7.21 -20.64 -26.46
CA PRO A 22 7.38 -19.57 -25.53
C PRO A 22 7.62 -18.32 -26.39
N VAL A 23 6.65 -17.42 -26.42
CA VAL A 23 6.85 -16.06 -26.88
C VAL A 23 7.77 -15.47 -25.81
N PHE A 24 9.08 -15.61 -26.00
CA PHE A 24 10.00 -14.71 -25.39
C PHE A 24 9.65 -13.36 -26.03
N ALA A 25 9.00 -12.50 -25.26
CA ALA A 25 8.99 -11.10 -25.61
C ALA A 25 10.46 -10.71 -25.73
N GLU A 26 10.94 -10.50 -26.97
CA GLU A 26 12.18 -9.78 -27.16
C GLU A 26 11.99 -8.46 -26.43
N ASP A 27 12.77 -8.29 -25.38
CA ASP A 27 12.87 -7.06 -24.62
C ASP A 27 13.50 -6.02 -25.55
N THR A 28 12.72 -5.57 -26.53
CA THR A 28 13.01 -4.32 -27.23
C THR A 28 12.76 -3.25 -26.18
N ALA A 29 13.81 -2.93 -25.42
CA ALA A 29 13.87 -1.71 -24.64
C ALA A 29 13.70 -0.54 -25.61
N SER A 30 12.44 -0.28 -25.98
CA SER A 30 12.09 1.00 -26.58
C SER A 30 12.17 2.02 -25.46
N ASP A 31 12.75 3.16 -25.76
CA ASP A 31 12.81 4.36 -24.91
C ASP A 31 11.40 4.95 -24.65
N GLU A 32 10.36 4.25 -25.08
CA GLU A 32 8.97 4.53 -24.79
C GLU A 32 8.62 3.89 -23.43
N GLY A 33 8.23 4.73 -22.48
CA GLY A 33 7.94 4.35 -21.11
C GLY A 33 7.02 3.13 -20.98
N PHE A 34 7.25 2.32 -19.95
CA PHE A 34 6.45 1.13 -19.66
C PHE A 34 5.00 1.53 -19.31
N ASN A 35 4.03 0.98 -20.05
CA ASN A 35 2.61 1.16 -19.80
C ASN A 35 2.03 -0.09 -19.15
N LEU A 36 1.57 0.03 -17.90
CA LEU A 36 0.90 -1.03 -17.17
C LEU A 36 -0.59 -0.69 -17.02
N ASN A 37 -1.45 -1.53 -17.61
CA ASN A 37 -2.89 -1.45 -17.42
C ASN A 37 -3.31 -2.41 -16.31
N LEU A 38 -3.82 -1.87 -15.21
CA LEU A 38 -4.32 -2.65 -14.08
C LEU A 38 -5.83 -2.51 -13.98
N CYS A 39 -6.48 -3.63 -13.63
CA CYS A 39 -7.88 -3.65 -13.29
C CYS A 39 -8.00 -3.90 -11.78
N ILE A 40 -8.64 -3.00 -11.06
CA ILE A 40 -9.09 -3.20 -9.68
C ILE A 40 -10.55 -3.66 -9.71
N ALA A 41 -10.98 -4.39 -8.69
CA ALA A 41 -12.27 -5.10 -8.71
C ALA A 41 -13.49 -4.17 -8.86
N SER A 42 -13.41 -2.96 -8.32
CA SER A 42 -14.47 -1.94 -8.39
C SER A 42 -13.88 -0.53 -8.37
N GLU A 43 -14.73 0.45 -8.69
CA GLU A 43 -14.38 1.86 -8.54
C GLU A 43 -14.29 2.20 -7.04
N PRO A 44 -13.16 2.74 -6.54
CA PRO A 44 -13.07 3.14 -5.14
C PRO A 44 -14.02 4.30 -4.82
N GLN A 45 -14.72 4.20 -3.70
CA GLN A 45 -15.60 5.28 -3.24
C GLN A 45 -14.82 6.55 -2.91
N THR A 46 -13.61 6.38 -2.41
CA THR A 46 -12.68 7.46 -2.11
C THR A 46 -11.25 6.94 -2.17
N ILE A 47 -10.32 7.83 -2.51
CA ILE A 47 -8.86 7.63 -2.42
C ILE A 47 -8.24 8.49 -1.32
N ASP A 48 -9.07 9.09 -0.47
CA ASP A 48 -8.64 9.80 0.74
C ASP A 48 -8.27 8.76 1.82
N PRO A 49 -7.02 8.72 2.30
CA PRO A 49 -6.58 7.72 3.28
C PRO A 49 -7.35 7.75 4.60
N ALA A 50 -7.85 8.92 5.03
CA ALA A 50 -8.61 9.06 6.27
C ALA A 50 -10.05 8.52 6.15
N LEU A 51 -10.63 8.59 4.95
CA LEU A 51 -12.03 8.22 4.69
C LEU A 51 -12.20 6.84 4.07
N ASN A 52 -11.11 6.25 3.56
CA ASN A 52 -11.21 4.96 2.91
C ASN A 52 -11.41 3.82 3.91
N SER A 53 -12.48 3.06 3.72
CA SER A 53 -12.80 1.84 4.49
C SER A 53 -12.96 0.59 3.60
N ALA A 54 -12.62 0.68 2.31
CA ALA A 54 -12.77 -0.40 1.34
C ALA A 54 -11.43 -0.85 0.72
N VAL A 55 -11.38 -2.11 0.28
CA VAL A 55 -10.15 -2.74 -0.24
C VAL A 55 -9.64 -2.08 -1.52
N ASP A 56 -10.53 -1.71 -2.44
CA ASP A 56 -10.21 -1.05 -3.70
C ASP A 56 -9.58 0.32 -3.48
N GLY A 57 -10.13 1.15 -2.58
CA GLY A 57 -9.52 2.41 -2.17
C GLY A 57 -8.20 2.20 -1.41
N ALA A 58 -8.10 1.16 -0.58
CA ALA A 58 -6.85 0.83 0.12
C ALA A 58 -5.72 0.47 -0.85
N ILE A 59 -6.02 -0.28 -1.93
CA ILE A 59 -5.05 -0.56 -3.00
C ILE A 59 -4.50 0.75 -3.58
N MET A 60 -5.37 1.71 -3.91
CA MET A 60 -4.95 3.00 -4.44
C MET A 60 -4.11 3.79 -3.42
N CYS A 61 -4.57 3.86 -2.16
CA CYS A 61 -3.83 4.55 -1.10
C CYS A 61 -2.42 3.97 -0.90
N HIS A 62 -2.26 2.63 -0.93
CA HIS A 62 -0.96 1.98 -0.79
C HIS A 62 0.02 2.29 -1.93
N HIS A 63 -0.49 2.62 -3.13
CA HIS A 63 0.35 2.99 -4.27
C HIS A 63 0.66 4.49 -4.34
N MET A 64 -0.15 5.33 -3.70
CA MET A 64 -0.01 6.79 -3.74
C MET A 64 0.69 7.37 -2.51
N PHE A 65 0.59 6.70 -1.36
CA PHE A 65 1.09 7.22 -0.08
C PHE A 65 2.06 6.23 0.57
N GLU A 66 3.02 6.74 1.31
CA GLU A 66 3.93 5.96 2.14
C GLU A 66 3.85 6.46 3.59
N GLY A 67 3.65 5.53 4.53
CA GLY A 67 3.63 5.84 5.96
C GLY A 67 5.04 6.02 6.55
N LEU A 68 5.10 6.29 7.86
CA LEU A 68 6.38 6.35 8.60
C LEU A 68 7.13 5.02 8.49
N VAL A 69 6.42 3.91 8.65
CA VAL A 69 6.93 2.54 8.52
C VAL A 69 6.05 1.76 7.54
N LYS A 70 6.58 0.67 7.02
CA LYS A 70 5.86 -0.23 6.11
C LYS A 70 6.13 -1.70 6.46
N TRP A 71 5.23 -2.56 6.04
CA TRP A 71 5.43 -4.00 6.10
C TRP A 71 6.25 -4.49 4.91
N VAL A 72 7.23 -5.32 5.18
CA VAL A 72 8.03 -6.01 4.16
C VAL A 72 8.13 -7.49 4.51
N ASN A 73 8.39 -8.33 3.50
CA ASN A 73 8.73 -9.73 3.73
C ASN A 73 10.22 -9.84 4.06
N ASP A 74 10.56 -10.58 5.13
CA ASP A 74 11.94 -10.80 5.57
C ASP A 74 12.72 -11.81 4.71
N GLY A 75 12.07 -12.40 3.69
CA GLY A 75 12.62 -13.47 2.86
C GLY A 75 12.38 -14.87 3.41
N GLU A 76 11.92 -15.00 4.64
CA GLU A 76 11.56 -16.26 5.31
C GLU A 76 10.03 -16.48 5.36
N GLY A 77 9.27 -15.52 4.84
CA GLY A 77 7.81 -15.57 4.78
C GLY A 77 7.12 -14.82 5.91
N ASN A 78 7.86 -14.12 6.79
CA ASN A 78 7.27 -13.31 7.84
C ASN A 78 7.11 -11.85 7.38
N ALA A 79 6.04 -11.19 7.84
CA ALA A 79 5.86 -9.77 7.69
C ALA A 79 6.58 -9.04 8.83
N VAL A 80 7.52 -8.18 8.49
CA VAL A 80 8.28 -7.36 9.45
C VAL A 80 8.16 -5.88 9.10
N THR A 81 8.30 -5.01 10.10
CA THR A 81 8.30 -3.56 9.88
C THR A 81 9.65 -3.09 9.36
N ALA A 82 9.60 -2.21 8.36
CA ALA A 82 10.78 -1.57 7.79
C ALA A 82 10.57 -0.05 7.69
N PRO A 83 11.64 0.74 7.58
CA PRO A 83 11.54 2.17 7.32
C PRO A 83 10.70 2.49 6.07
N GLY A 84 9.77 3.42 6.22
CA GLY A 84 9.04 4.09 5.13
C GLY A 84 9.56 5.52 4.96
N GLN A 85 8.77 6.53 5.30
CA GLN A 85 9.21 7.92 5.37
C GLN A 85 10.12 8.20 6.58
N ALA A 86 10.03 7.38 7.63
CA ALA A 86 11.01 7.42 8.71
C ALA A 86 12.36 6.84 8.27
N GLU A 87 13.45 7.49 8.64
CA GLU A 87 14.81 6.93 8.56
C GLU A 87 15.03 5.94 9.71
N SER A 88 14.59 6.33 10.90
CA SER A 88 14.73 5.54 12.13
C SER A 88 13.70 5.95 13.16
N TRP A 89 13.52 5.11 14.18
CA TRP A 89 12.72 5.43 15.35
C TRP A 89 13.32 4.81 16.60
N GLU A 90 13.09 5.46 17.73
CA GLU A 90 13.49 5.00 19.05
C GLU A 90 12.24 4.82 19.92
N LYS A 91 12.23 3.76 20.72
CA LYS A 91 11.17 3.47 21.69
C LYS A 91 11.70 3.73 23.08
N THR A 92 10.99 4.54 23.87
CA THR A 92 11.28 4.80 25.28
C THR A 92 10.07 4.42 26.13
N GLU A 93 10.26 3.60 27.13
CA GLU A 93 9.24 3.28 28.12
C GLU A 93 9.35 4.29 29.27
N ASN A 94 8.25 5.00 29.54
CA ASN A 94 8.19 6.03 30.57
C ASN A 94 7.79 5.44 31.92
N GLU A 95 8.13 6.14 33.00
CA GLU A 95 7.82 5.71 34.40
C GLU A 95 6.30 5.61 34.66
N ASP A 96 5.48 6.34 33.92
CA ASP A 96 4.02 6.33 34.00
C ASP A 96 3.37 5.17 33.21
N GLY A 97 4.17 4.28 32.62
CA GLY A 97 3.72 3.16 31.81
C GLY A 97 3.37 3.51 30.36
N THR A 98 3.51 4.77 29.96
CA THR A 98 3.37 5.15 28.55
C THR A 98 4.61 4.80 27.75
N VAL A 99 4.48 4.78 26.43
CA VAL A 99 5.58 4.56 25.49
C VAL A 99 5.71 5.76 24.59
N THR A 100 6.92 6.31 24.49
CA THR A 100 7.26 7.38 23.56
C THR A 100 8.02 6.81 22.37
N TYR A 101 7.56 7.11 21.17
CA TYR A 101 8.29 6.85 19.94
C TYR A 101 8.84 8.16 19.39
N THR A 102 10.17 8.27 19.31
CA THR A 102 10.85 9.40 18.64
C THR A 102 11.21 8.97 17.24
N VAL A 103 10.63 9.63 16.24
CA VAL A 103 10.79 9.27 14.83
C VAL A 103 11.63 10.32 14.13
N LYS A 104 12.68 9.89 13.44
CA LYS A 104 13.48 10.73 12.53
C LYS A 104 13.00 10.49 11.10
N LEU A 105 12.57 11.53 10.42
CA LEU A 105 12.22 11.45 9.00
C LEU A 105 13.48 11.40 8.12
N ARG A 106 13.37 10.75 6.96
CA ARG A 106 14.43 10.77 5.94
C ARG A 106 14.63 12.19 5.41
N ASP A 107 15.87 12.52 5.06
CA ASP A 107 16.17 13.80 4.43
C ASP A 107 15.63 13.85 2.99
N GLY A 108 15.16 15.02 2.59
CA GLY A 108 14.80 15.31 1.20
C GLY A 108 13.51 14.67 0.70
N ILE A 109 12.66 14.13 1.58
CA ILE A 109 11.33 13.60 1.21
C ILE A 109 10.42 14.72 0.72
N LYS A 110 9.65 14.43 -0.34
CA LYS A 110 8.81 15.43 -1.01
C LYS A 110 7.46 14.85 -1.39
N TRP A 111 6.47 15.72 -1.43
CA TRP A 111 5.20 15.49 -2.08
C TRP A 111 5.38 15.43 -3.61
N SER A 112 4.36 14.94 -4.32
CA SER A 112 4.35 14.85 -5.79
C SER A 112 4.47 16.20 -6.50
N ASP A 113 4.12 17.29 -5.82
CA ASP A 113 4.27 18.67 -6.32
C ASP A 113 5.65 19.28 -6.03
N GLY A 114 6.54 18.51 -5.35
CA GLY A 114 7.89 18.92 -5.03
C GLY A 114 8.05 19.65 -3.69
N GLN A 115 6.97 19.92 -2.96
CA GLN A 115 7.04 20.48 -1.61
C GLN A 115 7.66 19.48 -0.63
N ALA A 116 8.36 19.96 0.41
CA ALA A 116 8.96 19.10 1.40
C ALA A 116 7.87 18.47 2.30
N VAL A 117 7.99 17.15 2.55
CA VAL A 117 7.23 16.47 3.59
C VAL A 117 7.89 16.74 4.94
N THR A 118 7.10 17.10 5.93
CA THR A 118 7.55 17.49 7.27
C THR A 118 6.87 16.66 8.36
N ALA A 119 7.36 16.74 9.59
CA ALA A 119 6.70 16.13 10.74
C ALA A 119 5.27 16.71 10.96
N GLY A 120 5.05 17.97 10.58
CA GLY A 120 3.75 18.62 10.66
C GLY A 120 2.69 17.93 9.80
N ASP A 121 3.07 17.36 8.66
CA ASP A 121 2.12 16.64 7.78
C ASP A 121 1.60 15.37 8.46
N PHE A 122 2.45 14.66 9.21
CA PHE A 122 2.02 13.47 9.97
C PHE A 122 1.14 13.85 11.16
N VAL A 123 1.48 14.93 11.86
CA VAL A 123 0.64 15.44 12.96
C VAL A 123 -0.73 15.83 12.43
N TYR A 124 -0.78 16.61 11.35
CA TYR A 124 -2.03 16.99 10.69
C TYR A 124 -2.86 15.77 10.26
N ALA A 125 -2.23 14.75 9.67
CA ALA A 125 -2.91 13.56 9.23
C ALA A 125 -3.58 12.80 10.40
N TRP A 126 -2.92 12.71 11.54
CA TRP A 126 -3.45 12.05 12.74
C TRP A 126 -4.55 12.88 13.41
N GLN A 127 -4.36 14.20 13.53
CA GLN A 127 -5.41 15.10 14.03
C GLN A 127 -6.65 15.03 13.15
N ARG A 128 -6.47 15.08 11.82
CA ARG A 128 -7.56 14.92 10.86
C ARG A 128 -8.27 13.56 10.99
N LEU A 129 -7.53 12.47 11.18
CA LEU A 129 -8.10 11.14 11.37
C LEU A 129 -8.94 11.06 12.66
N ALA A 130 -8.48 11.69 13.75
CA ALA A 130 -9.17 11.70 15.04
C ALA A 130 -10.36 12.68 15.07
N ASN A 131 -10.36 13.72 14.23
CA ASN A 131 -11.35 14.77 14.24
C ASN A 131 -12.74 14.23 13.85
N PRO A 132 -13.79 14.40 14.70
CA PRO A 132 -15.14 13.89 14.45
C PRO A 132 -15.77 14.48 13.17
N GLU A 133 -15.40 15.68 12.75
CA GLU A 133 -15.88 16.30 11.52
C GLU A 133 -15.38 15.55 10.26
N THR A 134 -14.26 14.85 10.35
CA THR A 134 -13.76 13.98 9.27
C THR A 134 -14.65 12.75 9.09
N ALA A 135 -15.32 12.30 10.15
CA ALA A 135 -16.18 11.11 10.16
C ALA A 135 -15.46 9.86 9.62
N ALA A 136 -14.21 9.68 10.02
CA ALA A 136 -13.38 8.55 9.58
C ALA A 136 -13.80 7.25 10.28
N ASP A 137 -14.19 6.22 9.51
CA ASP A 137 -14.60 4.90 10.03
C ASP A 137 -13.53 4.23 10.90
N TYR A 138 -12.26 4.48 10.59
CA TYR A 138 -11.11 3.86 11.26
C TYR A 138 -10.36 4.80 12.22
N CYS A 139 -10.98 5.88 12.69
CA CYS A 139 -10.35 6.80 13.64
C CYS A 139 -9.86 6.09 14.92
N TYR A 140 -10.55 5.05 15.37
CA TYR A 140 -10.20 4.27 16.55
C TYR A 140 -8.85 3.52 16.44
N MET A 141 -8.29 3.39 15.24
CA MET A 141 -6.98 2.73 15.04
C MET A 141 -5.83 3.48 15.70
N ILE A 142 -6.05 4.74 16.10
CA ILE A 142 -5.07 5.58 16.81
C ILE A 142 -5.56 6.00 18.22
N ASP A 143 -6.56 5.33 18.78
CA ASP A 143 -7.13 5.68 20.09
C ASP A 143 -6.13 5.54 21.26
N MET A 144 -5.07 4.71 21.07
CA MET A 144 -3.98 4.59 22.04
C MET A 144 -3.02 5.79 22.04
N VAL A 145 -3.13 6.71 21.10
CA VAL A 145 -2.25 7.89 21.03
C VAL A 145 -2.67 8.93 22.06
N LYS A 146 -1.73 9.38 22.84
CA LYS A 146 -1.97 10.42 23.86
C LYS A 146 -2.52 11.70 23.21
N GLY A 147 -3.66 12.16 23.70
CA GLY A 147 -4.38 13.32 23.18
C GLY A 147 -5.49 13.00 22.19
N TYR A 148 -5.61 11.73 21.75
CA TYR A 148 -6.70 11.29 20.85
C TYR A 148 -8.08 11.70 21.37
N ASP A 149 -8.39 11.38 22.63
CA ASP A 149 -9.72 11.66 23.22
C ASP A 149 -10.07 13.14 23.15
N ALA A 150 -9.11 14.02 23.39
CA ALA A 150 -9.33 15.47 23.39
C ALA A 150 -9.63 16.02 21.98
N VAL A 151 -9.06 15.43 20.94
CA VAL A 151 -9.39 15.76 19.54
C VAL A 151 -10.73 15.14 19.16
N ALA A 152 -10.97 13.89 19.53
CA ALA A 152 -12.18 13.15 19.19
C ALA A 152 -13.45 13.71 19.85
N ASP A 153 -13.34 14.32 21.03
CA ASP A 153 -14.44 14.98 21.71
C ASP A 153 -14.56 16.49 21.40
N GLY A 154 -13.64 17.04 20.59
CA GLY A 154 -13.60 18.43 20.17
C GLY A 154 -13.14 19.40 21.25
N SER A 155 -12.47 18.93 22.32
CA SER A 155 -11.93 19.80 23.38
C SER A 155 -10.50 20.30 23.05
N ALA A 156 -9.86 19.77 22.03
CA ALA A 156 -8.59 20.21 21.46
C ALA A 156 -8.60 20.11 19.93
N ASP A 157 -7.70 20.89 19.28
CA ASP A 157 -7.48 20.87 17.83
C ASP A 157 -6.34 19.90 17.45
#